data_ef4c2f5afdb9cfd7de2b1a353205ff17
#
_entry.id   ef4c2f5afdb9cfd7de2b1a353205ff17
#
_cell.length_a   1.000
_cell.length_b   1.000
_cell.length_c   1.000
_cell.angle_alpha   90.00
_cell.angle_beta   90.00
_cell.angle_gamma   90.00
#
_symmetry.space_group_name_H-M   'P 1'
#
loop_
_entity.id
_entity.type
_entity.pdbx_description
1 polymer ?
#
loop_
_entity_poly.entity_id
_entity_poly.type
_entity_poly.pdbx_seq_one_letter_code
_entity_poly.pdbx_strand_id
1 'polypeptide(L)'
;MKNASLVLGLTVMLAAPGILPAAELKPVTLRAWGAYLELADARVKARLDGSQPFLWADEEPGRLRQLRQGEILVTPFAAKASQGVPGGLIHDWMGSSFIPGARLADVLAVFHDYARYKDFYKPVVADSKTIECGGTEQKFSMLWERHVLFVTAALNGVYEARDFPVGSTRWYSVATTTEVREVVDYGERGERLLPPDRGSGYIWRLRNMVRLEERDGGVYVELEALALTRDIPSSLRWLVSPVIDRLSRSSVLDTLRQTRQAVGFETSSAGREACGYPRRGAEGSGL
;
A
#
# COMPACT_ATOMS: atom_id res chain seq x y z
N MET A 1 40.00 -17.21 41.69
CA MET A 1 39.25 -15.94 41.61
C MET A 1 38.27 -16.09 40.46
N LYS A 2 36.97 -16.24 40.78
CA LYS A 2 35.90 -16.55 39.81
C LYS A 2 35.33 -15.25 39.28
N ASN A 3 35.48 -15.00 37.98
CA ASN A 3 34.83 -13.87 37.31
C ASN A 3 33.38 -14.24 37.03
N ALA A 4 32.47 -13.65 37.80
CA ALA A 4 31.02 -13.72 37.53
C ALA A 4 30.70 -12.71 36.44
N SER A 5 30.49 -13.18 35.23
CA SER A 5 29.90 -12.38 34.14
C SER A 5 28.43 -12.18 34.42
N LEU A 6 28.10 -10.96 34.74
CA LEU A 6 26.69 -10.50 34.91
C LEU A 6 26.06 -10.39 33.51
N VAL A 7 25.36 -11.43 33.07
CA VAL A 7 24.52 -11.37 31.85
C VAL A 7 23.24 -10.63 32.25
N LEU A 8 23.22 -9.33 31.97
CA LEU A 8 22.02 -8.52 32.10
C LEU A 8 21.08 -8.91 30.95
N GLY A 9 20.18 -9.86 31.24
CA GLY A 9 19.13 -10.26 30.32
C GLY A 9 18.16 -9.09 30.12
N LEU A 10 18.35 -8.35 29.02
CA LEU A 10 17.37 -7.38 28.53
C LEU A 10 16.17 -8.18 27.98
N THR A 11 15.25 -8.54 28.86
CA THR A 11 13.95 -9.08 28.47
C THR A 11 13.19 -7.95 27.80
N VAL A 12 13.34 -7.79 26.49
CA VAL A 12 12.46 -6.95 25.68
C VAL A 12 11.09 -7.61 25.76
N MET A 13 10.22 -7.17 26.67
CA MET A 13 8.78 -7.44 26.64
C MET A 13 8.21 -6.77 25.38
N LEU A 14 8.43 -7.38 24.23
CA LEU A 14 7.56 -7.20 23.07
C LEU A 14 6.24 -7.84 23.48
N ALA A 15 5.32 -7.01 23.94
CA ALA A 15 4.01 -7.42 24.38
C ALA A 15 3.37 -8.31 23.31
N ALA A 16 3.09 -9.55 23.67
CA ALA A 16 2.23 -10.43 22.88
C ALA A 16 0.91 -9.68 22.58
N PRO A 17 0.22 -9.92 21.45
CA PRO A 17 -0.99 -9.20 21.05
C PRO A 17 -2.12 -9.22 22.08
N GLY A 18 -2.03 -10.05 23.10
CA GLY A 18 -3.02 -10.12 24.19
C GLY A 18 -2.75 -9.21 25.38
N ILE A 19 -1.65 -8.44 25.44
CA ILE A 19 -1.24 -7.67 26.64
C ILE A 19 -1.47 -6.16 26.46
N LEU A 20 -1.56 -5.63 25.25
CA LEU A 20 -1.94 -4.24 25.07
C LEU A 20 -3.47 -4.13 25.11
N PRO A 21 -4.03 -3.22 25.94
CA PRO A 21 -5.47 -2.97 25.92
C PRO A 21 -5.88 -2.58 24.51
N ALA A 22 -6.98 -3.16 24.04
CA ALA A 22 -7.56 -2.82 22.75
C ALA A 22 -7.69 -1.29 22.65
N ALA A 23 -7.03 -0.72 21.63
CA ALA A 23 -7.16 0.70 21.36
C ALA A 23 -8.43 0.95 20.54
N GLU A 24 -8.91 2.16 20.60
CA GLU A 24 -10.02 2.65 19.79
C GLU A 24 -9.56 3.87 19.00
N LEU A 25 -9.88 3.91 17.73
CA LEU A 25 -9.59 5.04 16.85
C LEU A 25 -10.43 6.25 17.25
N LYS A 26 -9.76 7.31 17.66
CA LYS A 26 -10.44 8.50 18.20
C LYS A 26 -10.90 9.45 17.09
N PRO A 27 -12.04 10.15 17.27
CA PRO A 27 -12.52 11.14 16.29
C PRO A 27 -11.50 12.24 15.98
N VAL A 28 -10.68 12.66 16.96
CA VAL A 28 -9.62 13.65 16.75
C VAL A 28 -8.51 13.13 15.84
N THR A 29 -8.19 11.84 15.91
CA THR A 29 -7.21 11.18 15.03
C THR A 29 -7.73 11.11 13.61
N LEU A 30 -9.02 10.75 13.44
CA LEU A 30 -9.68 10.74 12.12
C LEU A 30 -9.74 12.13 11.49
N ARG A 31 -10.00 13.19 12.26
CA ARG A 31 -9.96 14.57 11.73
C ARG A 31 -8.56 14.94 11.24
N ALA A 32 -7.51 14.58 12.00
CA ALA A 32 -6.14 14.83 11.59
C ALA A 32 -5.75 14.03 10.34
N TRP A 33 -6.24 12.80 10.23
CA TRP A 33 -6.11 12.00 9.01
C TRP A 33 -6.78 12.68 7.81
N GLY A 34 -8.03 13.11 7.96
CA GLY A 34 -8.76 13.85 6.92
C GLY A 34 -8.00 15.09 6.44
N ALA A 35 -7.53 15.92 7.36
CA ALA A 35 -6.72 17.09 7.02
C ALA A 35 -5.43 16.75 6.26
N TYR A 36 -4.77 15.63 6.62
CA TYR A 36 -3.60 15.16 5.87
C TYR A 36 -3.97 14.70 4.45
N LEU A 37 -5.11 14.03 4.29
CA LEU A 37 -5.60 13.61 2.96
C LEU A 37 -5.91 14.81 2.06
N GLU A 38 -6.45 15.90 2.60
CA GLU A 38 -6.66 17.15 1.85
C GLU A 38 -5.35 17.71 1.30
N LEU A 39 -4.26 17.68 2.09
CA LEU A 39 -2.93 18.07 1.62
C LEU A 39 -2.40 17.13 0.53
N ALA A 40 -2.61 15.82 0.68
CA ALA A 40 -2.25 14.84 -0.35
C ALA A 40 -3.02 15.06 -1.64
N ASP A 41 -4.33 15.32 -1.55
CA ASP A 41 -5.18 15.62 -2.70
C ASP A 41 -4.76 16.92 -3.43
N ALA A 42 -4.36 17.94 -2.68
CA ALA A 42 -3.81 19.18 -3.27
C ALA A 42 -2.53 18.91 -4.07
N ARG A 43 -1.63 18.06 -3.56
CA ARG A 43 -0.42 17.61 -4.29
C ARG A 43 -0.77 16.89 -5.59
N VAL A 44 -1.72 15.96 -5.51
CA VAL A 44 -2.19 15.22 -6.69
C VAL A 44 -2.80 16.16 -7.71
N LYS A 45 -3.65 17.11 -7.28
CA LYS A 45 -4.23 18.10 -8.16
C LYS A 45 -3.16 18.90 -8.91
N ALA A 46 -2.11 19.37 -8.23
CA ALA A 46 -1.01 20.09 -8.85
C ALA A 46 -0.26 19.28 -9.92
N ARG A 47 -0.22 17.95 -9.79
CA ARG A 47 0.32 17.05 -10.81
C ARG A 47 -0.65 16.82 -11.97
N LEU A 48 -1.93 16.72 -11.69
CA LEU A 48 -2.96 16.49 -12.72
C LEU A 48 -3.22 17.75 -13.57
N ASP A 49 -3.12 18.95 -12.99
CA ASP A 49 -3.29 20.21 -13.72
C ASP A 49 -1.99 20.72 -14.40
N GLY A 50 -0.88 20.00 -14.23
CA GLY A 50 0.39 20.30 -14.87
C GLY A 50 1.24 21.38 -14.16
N SER A 51 0.84 21.85 -12.98
CA SER A 51 1.63 22.79 -12.16
C SER A 51 2.90 22.13 -11.61
N GLN A 52 2.90 20.80 -11.53
CA GLN A 52 4.04 19.97 -11.18
C GLN A 52 4.17 18.80 -12.16
N PRO A 53 5.36 18.17 -12.29
CA PRO A 53 5.52 16.96 -13.07
C PRO A 53 4.51 15.88 -12.65
N PHE A 54 3.94 15.15 -13.62
CA PHE A 54 2.96 14.10 -13.34
C PHE A 54 3.56 12.99 -12.47
N LEU A 55 4.78 12.56 -12.80
CA LEU A 55 5.52 11.59 -11.99
C LEU A 55 6.48 12.32 -11.04
N TRP A 56 6.61 11.78 -9.82
CA TRP A 56 7.66 12.18 -8.87
C TRP A 56 9.07 11.92 -9.42
N ALA A 57 9.22 10.87 -10.24
CA ALA A 57 10.48 10.55 -10.89
C ALA A 57 10.98 11.65 -11.82
N ASP A 58 10.11 12.48 -12.38
CA ASP A 58 10.46 13.59 -13.27
C ASP A 58 11.04 14.80 -12.56
N GLU A 59 10.87 14.90 -11.24
CA GLU A 59 11.41 16.00 -10.45
C GLU A 59 12.95 16.00 -10.42
N GLU A 60 13.57 14.82 -10.61
CA GLU A 60 15.03 14.66 -10.62
C GLU A 60 15.48 13.73 -11.74
N PRO A 61 16.26 14.21 -12.73
CA PRO A 61 16.69 13.38 -13.88
C PRO A 61 17.46 12.10 -13.52
N GLY A 62 18.09 12.08 -12.35
CA GLY A 62 18.77 10.89 -11.81
C GLY A 62 17.83 9.72 -11.54
N ARG A 63 16.62 10.00 -11.07
CA ARG A 63 15.61 8.99 -10.74
C ARG A 63 15.18 8.20 -11.98
N LEU A 64 14.87 8.87 -13.08
CA LEU A 64 14.48 8.21 -14.34
C LEU A 64 15.56 7.26 -14.85
N ARG A 65 16.84 7.64 -14.74
CA ARG A 65 17.96 6.78 -15.14
C ARG A 65 18.01 5.51 -14.31
N GLN A 66 17.91 5.62 -12.97
CA GLN A 66 17.89 4.48 -12.05
C GLN A 66 16.72 3.54 -12.34
N LEU A 67 15.52 4.08 -12.53
CA LEU A 67 14.32 3.31 -12.85
C LEU A 67 14.48 2.51 -14.15
N ARG A 68 15.02 3.14 -15.23
CA ARG A 68 15.29 2.45 -16.50
C ARG A 68 16.41 1.42 -16.41
N GLN A 69 17.32 1.53 -15.45
CA GLN A 69 18.32 0.50 -15.12
C GLN A 69 17.74 -0.66 -14.30
N GLY A 70 16.44 -0.62 -14.00
CA GLY A 70 15.72 -1.68 -13.29
C GLY A 70 15.62 -1.50 -11.77
N GLU A 71 16.15 -0.39 -11.23
CA GLU A 71 16.00 -0.10 -9.80
C GLU A 71 14.53 0.19 -9.44
N ILE A 72 14.19 -0.05 -8.18
CA ILE A 72 12.94 0.40 -7.58
C ILE A 72 13.31 1.41 -6.50
N LEU A 73 12.83 2.62 -6.66
CA LEU A 73 13.09 3.71 -5.72
C LEU A 73 11.99 3.75 -4.66
N VAL A 74 12.36 3.80 -3.39
CA VAL A 74 11.42 3.96 -2.28
C VAL A 74 11.99 4.93 -1.26
N THR A 75 11.24 5.97 -0.94
CA THR A 75 11.62 7.01 0.01
C THR A 75 10.41 7.47 0.84
N PRO A 76 10.60 7.97 2.06
CA PRO A 76 9.55 8.76 2.70
C PRO A 76 9.17 9.95 1.80
N PHE A 77 7.89 10.25 1.70
CA PHE A 77 7.45 11.40 0.91
C PHE A 77 7.85 12.73 1.57
N ALA A 78 7.74 12.80 2.89
CA ALA A 78 8.17 13.94 3.69
C ALA A 78 9.58 13.75 4.25
N ALA A 79 10.16 14.79 4.84
CA ALA A 79 11.49 14.74 5.48
C ALA A 79 11.60 13.68 6.61
N LYS A 80 10.46 13.24 7.15
CA LYS A 80 10.36 12.16 8.15
C LYS A 80 9.45 11.07 7.62
N ALA A 81 9.80 9.82 7.88
CA ALA A 81 9.01 8.64 7.50
C ALA A 81 7.63 8.58 8.17
N SER A 82 7.46 9.26 9.31
CA SER A 82 6.18 9.36 10.00
C SER A 82 5.96 10.75 10.62
N GLN A 83 4.70 11.17 10.63
CA GLN A 83 4.23 12.41 11.26
C GLN A 83 3.31 12.08 12.41
N GLY A 84 3.62 12.62 13.61
CA GLY A 84 2.74 12.50 14.78
C GLY A 84 1.48 13.35 14.62
N VAL A 85 0.33 12.74 14.92
CA VAL A 85 -0.97 13.39 15.01
C VAL A 85 -1.63 13.05 16.35
N PRO A 86 -2.66 13.76 16.81
CA PRO A 86 -3.33 13.42 18.05
C PRO A 86 -3.82 11.97 18.07
N GLY A 87 -3.21 11.14 18.91
CA GLY A 87 -3.54 9.73 19.10
C GLY A 87 -3.12 8.78 17.97
N GLY A 88 -2.21 9.21 17.07
CA GLY A 88 -1.75 8.37 15.97
C GLY A 88 -0.47 8.85 15.30
N LEU A 89 -0.02 8.06 14.32
CA LEU A 89 1.07 8.37 13.41
C LEU A 89 0.57 8.22 11.98
N ILE A 90 0.93 9.16 11.11
CA ILE A 90 0.72 9.05 9.67
C ILE A 90 2.07 8.73 9.03
N HIS A 91 2.11 7.65 8.27
CA HIS A 91 3.23 7.24 7.43
C HIS A 91 2.90 7.57 5.99
N ASP A 92 3.84 8.21 5.29
CA ASP A 92 3.69 8.58 3.88
C ASP A 92 4.96 8.19 3.12
N TRP A 93 4.82 7.22 2.22
CA TRP A 93 5.91 6.65 1.46
C TRP A 93 5.64 6.70 -0.03
N MET A 94 6.64 7.17 -0.76
CA MET A 94 6.65 7.19 -2.23
C MET A 94 7.53 6.05 -2.75
N GLY A 95 7.00 5.31 -3.72
CA GLY A 95 7.77 4.32 -4.47
C GLY A 95 7.57 4.50 -5.98
N SER A 96 8.61 4.20 -6.74
CA SER A 96 8.55 4.23 -8.21
C SER A 96 9.30 3.06 -8.82
N SER A 97 8.78 2.53 -9.91
CA SER A 97 9.41 1.48 -10.74
C SER A 97 9.12 1.70 -12.21
N PHE A 98 9.95 1.10 -13.09
CA PHE A 98 9.74 1.05 -14.52
C PHE A 98 9.56 -0.40 -14.97
N ILE A 99 8.57 -0.65 -15.85
CA ILE A 99 8.28 -1.96 -16.42
C ILE A 99 8.55 -1.88 -17.91
N PRO A 100 9.74 -2.34 -18.36
CA PRO A 100 10.10 -2.25 -19.77
C PRO A 100 9.22 -3.16 -20.63
N GLY A 101 8.85 -2.71 -21.82
CA GLY A 101 8.04 -3.45 -22.80
C GLY A 101 6.55 -3.55 -22.46
N ALA A 102 6.13 -3.13 -21.24
CA ALA A 102 4.73 -3.13 -20.87
C ALA A 102 3.97 -1.97 -21.54
N ARG A 103 2.67 -2.19 -21.74
CA ARG A 103 1.70 -1.16 -22.14
C ARG A 103 0.88 -0.75 -20.91
N LEU A 104 0.32 0.44 -20.94
CA LEU A 104 -0.57 0.91 -19.87
C LEU A 104 -1.71 -0.09 -19.59
N ALA A 105 -2.30 -0.67 -20.65
CA ALA A 105 -3.36 -1.67 -20.53
C ALA A 105 -2.93 -2.93 -19.77
N ASP A 106 -1.68 -3.38 -19.92
CA ASP A 106 -1.15 -4.57 -19.24
C ASP A 106 -1.05 -4.31 -17.72
N VAL A 107 -0.63 -3.11 -17.34
CA VAL A 107 -0.52 -2.71 -15.94
C VAL A 107 -1.92 -2.53 -15.32
N LEU A 108 -2.84 -1.91 -16.06
CA LEU A 108 -4.23 -1.74 -15.60
C LEU A 108 -4.94 -3.08 -15.43
N ALA A 109 -4.65 -4.08 -16.27
CA ALA A 109 -5.21 -5.43 -16.11
C ALA A 109 -4.82 -6.06 -14.77
N VAL A 110 -3.62 -5.81 -14.26
CA VAL A 110 -3.19 -6.26 -12.92
C VAL A 110 -3.86 -5.43 -11.82
N PHE A 111 -3.91 -4.10 -11.97
CA PHE A 111 -4.48 -3.21 -10.96
C PHE A 111 -5.99 -3.35 -10.79
N HIS A 112 -6.72 -3.80 -11.82
CA HIS A 112 -8.18 -4.00 -11.75
C HIS A 112 -8.59 -5.44 -11.44
N ASP A 113 -7.65 -6.38 -11.35
CA ASP A 113 -7.94 -7.77 -10.99
C ASP A 113 -7.83 -7.96 -9.47
N TYR A 114 -8.71 -7.27 -8.73
CA TYR A 114 -8.71 -7.26 -7.26
C TYR A 114 -8.87 -8.66 -6.66
N ALA A 115 -9.61 -9.55 -7.33
CA ALA A 115 -9.83 -10.91 -6.85
C ALA A 115 -8.53 -11.75 -6.83
N ARG A 116 -7.55 -11.38 -7.67
CA ARG A 116 -6.24 -12.03 -7.76
C ARG A 116 -5.12 -11.31 -7.01
N TYR A 117 -5.40 -10.26 -6.26
CA TYR A 117 -4.38 -9.63 -5.43
C TYR A 117 -3.71 -10.62 -4.47
N LYS A 118 -4.45 -11.60 -3.95
CA LYS A 118 -3.91 -12.72 -3.17
C LYS A 118 -2.91 -13.59 -3.94
N ASP A 119 -2.94 -13.59 -5.28
CA ASP A 119 -1.99 -14.32 -6.11
C ASP A 119 -0.79 -13.44 -6.48
N PHE A 120 -1.02 -12.14 -6.73
CA PHE A 120 0.01 -11.18 -7.12
C PHE A 120 0.87 -10.73 -5.95
N TYR A 121 0.28 -10.53 -4.77
CA TYR A 121 0.94 -9.89 -3.62
C TYR A 121 1.20 -10.85 -2.44
N LYS A 122 1.52 -12.12 -2.76
CA LYS A 122 1.95 -13.11 -1.76
C LYS A 122 3.29 -12.75 -1.12
N PRO A 123 3.48 -13.09 0.18
CA PRO A 123 2.55 -13.72 1.11
C PRO A 123 1.71 -12.68 1.88
N VAL A 124 1.85 -11.39 1.59
CA VAL A 124 1.25 -10.30 2.39
C VAL A 124 -0.26 -10.25 2.26
N VAL A 125 -0.78 -10.48 1.05
CA VAL A 125 -2.23 -10.58 0.81
C VAL A 125 -2.63 -12.05 0.88
N ALA A 126 -3.27 -12.44 1.98
CA ALA A 126 -3.73 -13.80 2.22
C ALA A 126 -5.04 -14.13 1.49
N ASP A 127 -5.96 -13.14 1.39
CA ASP A 127 -7.18 -13.25 0.59
C ASP A 127 -7.55 -11.88 0.00
N SER A 128 -8.27 -11.90 -1.12
CA SER A 128 -8.77 -10.70 -1.77
C SER A 128 -10.03 -10.98 -2.57
N LYS A 129 -10.96 -10.03 -2.60
CA LYS A 129 -12.26 -10.18 -3.26
C LYS A 129 -12.68 -8.86 -3.88
N THR A 130 -13.20 -8.93 -5.10
CA THR A 130 -13.96 -7.84 -5.69
C THR A 130 -15.34 -7.83 -5.08
N ILE A 131 -15.79 -6.68 -4.60
CA ILE A 131 -17.14 -6.49 -4.02
C ILE A 131 -18.05 -5.85 -5.06
N GLU A 132 -17.62 -4.74 -5.66
CA GLU A 132 -18.35 -4.00 -6.68
C GLU A 132 -17.40 -3.57 -7.80
N CYS A 133 -17.87 -3.68 -9.05
CA CYS A 133 -17.22 -3.17 -10.25
C CYS A 133 -18.17 -2.21 -10.95
N GLY A 134 -17.79 -0.95 -11.05
CA GLY A 134 -18.62 0.08 -11.69
C GLY A 134 -17.81 1.16 -12.37
N GLY A 135 -17.50 0.99 -13.66
CA GLY A 135 -16.81 2.03 -14.43
C GLY A 135 -15.52 2.53 -13.76
N THR A 136 -15.53 3.76 -13.27
CA THR A 136 -14.39 4.39 -12.60
C THR A 136 -14.38 4.22 -11.07
N GLU A 137 -15.41 3.61 -10.50
CA GLU A 137 -15.52 3.36 -9.06
C GLU A 137 -15.59 1.87 -8.80
N GLN A 138 -14.76 1.36 -7.91
CA GLN A 138 -14.67 -0.04 -7.56
C GLN A 138 -14.63 -0.19 -6.05
N LYS A 139 -15.12 -1.34 -5.57
CA LYS A 139 -15.03 -1.74 -4.18
C LYS A 139 -14.47 -3.14 -4.05
N PHE A 140 -13.49 -3.31 -3.19
CA PHE A 140 -12.83 -4.60 -2.97
C PHE A 140 -12.40 -4.75 -1.51
N SER A 141 -12.08 -5.98 -1.12
CA SER A 141 -11.51 -6.27 0.18
C SER A 141 -10.20 -7.03 0.04
N MET A 142 -9.32 -6.82 1.03
CA MET A 142 -8.09 -7.58 1.19
C MET A 142 -7.91 -8.00 2.64
N LEU A 143 -7.45 -9.22 2.83
CA LEU A 143 -6.93 -9.71 4.10
C LEU A 143 -5.41 -9.68 4.02
N TRP A 144 -4.78 -8.85 4.84
CA TRP A 144 -3.32 -8.82 4.98
C TRP A 144 -2.89 -9.65 6.15
N GLU A 145 -1.80 -10.35 5.95
CA GLU A 145 -1.12 -11.11 6.99
C GLU A 145 0.34 -10.68 7.08
N ARG A 146 0.81 -10.44 8.29
CA ARG A 146 2.21 -10.14 8.57
C ARG A 146 2.68 -10.90 9.79
N HIS A 147 3.76 -11.65 9.60
CA HIS A 147 4.49 -12.26 10.70
C HIS A 147 5.59 -11.30 11.16
N VAL A 148 5.51 -10.87 12.42
CA VAL A 148 6.54 -10.04 13.05
C VAL A 148 7.01 -10.75 14.32
N LEU A 149 8.23 -11.31 14.27
CA LEU A 149 8.79 -12.15 15.33
C LEU A 149 7.88 -13.37 15.63
N PHE A 150 7.20 -13.35 16.76
CA PHE A 150 6.32 -14.44 17.22
C PHE A 150 4.83 -14.10 17.10
N VAL A 151 4.50 -13.01 16.42
CA VAL A 151 3.14 -12.49 16.32
C VAL A 151 2.70 -12.47 14.87
N THR A 152 1.55 -13.05 14.60
CA THR A 152 0.83 -12.89 13.35
C THR A 152 -0.20 -11.77 13.51
N ALA A 153 -0.02 -10.68 12.76
CA ALA A 153 -1.03 -9.64 12.64
C ALA A 153 -1.82 -9.88 11.35
N ALA A 154 -3.12 -10.06 11.45
CA ALA A 154 -4.02 -10.19 10.32
C ALA A 154 -5.07 -9.08 10.35
N LEU A 155 -5.26 -8.41 9.21
CA LEU A 155 -6.13 -7.25 9.07
C LEU A 155 -7.01 -7.42 7.83
N ASN A 156 -8.30 -7.26 7.98
CA ASN A 156 -9.24 -7.23 6.87
C ASN A 156 -9.60 -5.77 6.56
N GLY A 157 -9.31 -5.31 5.34
CA GLY A 157 -9.63 -3.98 4.86
C GLY A 157 -10.61 -3.99 3.71
N VAL A 158 -11.59 -3.10 3.77
CA VAL A 158 -12.50 -2.80 2.67
C VAL A 158 -12.06 -1.48 2.04
N TYR A 159 -11.89 -1.49 0.73
CA TYR A 159 -11.45 -0.34 -0.06
C TYR A 159 -12.53 0.15 -1.00
N GLU A 160 -12.56 1.45 -1.17
CA GLU A 160 -13.14 2.13 -2.32
C GLU A 160 -12.02 2.71 -3.18
N ALA A 161 -12.04 2.38 -4.47
CA ALA A 161 -11.08 2.87 -5.45
C ALA A 161 -11.79 3.72 -6.51
N ARG A 162 -11.06 4.76 -6.97
CA ARG A 162 -11.49 5.63 -8.07
C ARG A 162 -10.37 5.78 -9.07
N ASP A 163 -10.73 5.72 -10.33
CA ASP A 163 -9.82 5.78 -11.46
C ASP A 163 -10.05 7.01 -12.33
N PHE A 164 -8.96 7.62 -12.75
CA PHE A 164 -8.95 8.84 -13.54
C PHE A 164 -8.02 8.68 -14.74
N PRO A 165 -8.55 8.41 -15.95
CA PRO A 165 -7.77 8.49 -17.18
C PRO A 165 -7.22 9.90 -17.39
N VAL A 166 -5.91 10.03 -17.64
CA VAL A 166 -5.23 11.31 -17.89
C VAL A 166 -4.65 11.31 -19.30
N GLY A 167 -5.52 11.51 -20.28
CA GLY A 167 -5.17 11.34 -21.70
C GLY A 167 -5.05 9.87 -22.09
N SER A 168 -4.22 9.58 -23.12
CA SER A 168 -4.09 8.22 -23.68
C SER A 168 -2.98 7.37 -23.07
N THR A 169 -2.02 7.99 -22.39
CA THR A 169 -0.80 7.33 -21.88
C THR A 169 -0.62 7.43 -20.38
N ARG A 170 -1.52 8.13 -19.68
CA ARG A 170 -1.44 8.37 -18.24
C ARG A 170 -2.69 7.91 -17.52
N TRP A 171 -2.51 7.49 -16.28
CA TRP A 171 -3.57 7.03 -15.41
C TRP A 171 -3.27 7.41 -13.97
N TYR A 172 -4.29 7.85 -13.26
CA TYR A 172 -4.26 8.06 -11.83
C TYR A 172 -5.35 7.22 -11.17
N SER A 173 -5.01 6.55 -10.10
CA SER A 173 -5.96 5.79 -9.26
C SER A 173 -5.75 6.11 -7.80
N VAL A 174 -6.84 6.17 -7.05
CA VAL A 174 -6.81 6.30 -5.58
C VAL A 174 -7.69 5.25 -4.95
N ALA A 175 -7.13 4.47 -4.02
CA ALA A 175 -7.85 3.49 -3.23
C ALA A 175 -7.72 3.83 -1.75
N THR A 176 -8.84 3.99 -1.06
CA THR A 176 -8.91 4.35 0.36
C THR A 176 -9.70 3.31 1.12
N THR A 177 -9.20 2.87 2.28
CA THR A 177 -9.97 1.99 3.16
C THR A 177 -11.13 2.75 3.78
N THR A 178 -12.33 2.20 3.65
CA THR A 178 -13.53 2.65 4.37
C THR A 178 -13.58 2.02 5.76
N GLU A 179 -13.05 0.79 5.86
CA GLU A 179 -13.03 0.01 7.08
C GLU A 179 -11.76 -0.83 7.16
N VAL A 180 -11.19 -0.95 8.36
CA VAL A 180 -10.13 -1.91 8.69
C VAL A 180 -10.53 -2.62 9.98
N ARG A 181 -10.51 -3.95 9.98
CA ARG A 181 -10.77 -4.81 11.13
C ARG A 181 -9.60 -5.73 11.39
N GLU A 182 -9.24 -5.86 12.65
CA GLU A 182 -8.24 -6.84 13.08
C GLU A 182 -8.87 -8.23 13.18
N VAL A 183 -8.14 -9.25 12.71
CA VAL A 183 -8.49 -10.66 12.87
C VAL A 183 -7.65 -11.21 14.00
N VAL A 184 -8.29 -11.51 15.12
CA VAL A 184 -7.65 -12.11 16.29
C VAL A 184 -7.63 -13.61 16.13
N ASP A 185 -6.57 -14.26 16.59
CA ASP A 185 -6.35 -15.72 16.53
C ASP A 185 -6.45 -16.25 15.08
N TYR A 186 -5.92 -15.48 14.12
CA TYR A 186 -5.95 -15.81 12.69
C TYR A 186 -5.31 -17.17 12.41
N GLY A 187 -6.07 -18.02 11.71
CA GLY A 187 -5.68 -19.41 11.40
C GLY A 187 -5.87 -20.39 12.57
N GLU A 188 -6.40 -19.95 13.71
CA GLU A 188 -6.65 -20.77 14.89
C GLU A 188 -8.16 -20.98 15.15
N ARG A 189 -8.50 -21.92 16.05
CA ARG A 189 -9.91 -22.21 16.40
C ARG A 189 -10.68 -21.02 16.98
N GLY A 190 -9.98 -20.02 17.51
CA GLY A 190 -10.54 -18.82 18.12
C GLY A 190 -10.68 -17.64 17.17
N GLU A 191 -10.42 -17.83 15.88
CA GLU A 191 -10.43 -16.76 14.90
C GLU A 191 -11.72 -15.93 14.92
N ARG A 192 -11.57 -14.62 15.05
CA ARG A 192 -12.69 -13.69 15.06
C ARG A 192 -12.28 -12.31 14.55
N LEU A 193 -13.18 -11.65 13.86
CA LEU A 193 -13.05 -10.26 13.48
C LEU A 193 -13.41 -9.34 14.66
N LEU A 194 -12.55 -8.36 14.95
CA LEU A 194 -12.91 -7.29 15.88
C LEU A 194 -13.86 -6.28 15.22
N PRO A 195 -14.62 -5.52 15.99
CA PRO A 195 -15.37 -4.38 15.48
C PRO A 195 -14.44 -3.40 14.75
N PRO A 196 -14.94 -2.62 13.76
CA PRO A 196 -14.16 -1.56 13.13
C PRO A 196 -13.61 -0.59 14.17
N ASP A 197 -12.43 -0.02 13.88
CA ASP A 197 -11.80 1.00 14.72
C ASP A 197 -11.40 0.53 16.12
N ARG A 198 -11.32 -0.79 16.35
CA ARG A 198 -10.88 -1.42 17.57
C ARG A 198 -9.80 -2.45 17.31
N GLY A 199 -8.84 -2.56 18.25
CA GLY A 199 -7.77 -3.56 18.16
C GLY A 199 -6.42 -3.03 18.59
N SER A 200 -5.35 -3.62 18.04
CA SER A 200 -3.97 -3.22 18.31
C SER A 200 -3.62 -1.83 17.77
N GLY A 201 -4.32 -1.39 16.72
CA GLY A 201 -4.03 -0.14 16.03
C GLY A 201 -2.79 -0.20 15.14
N TYR A 202 -2.40 -1.37 14.69
CA TYR A 202 -1.33 -1.52 13.70
C TYR A 202 -1.61 -0.71 12.45
N ILE A 203 -2.84 -0.76 11.94
CA ILE A 203 -3.32 0.07 10.84
C ILE A 203 -4.78 0.42 11.13
N TRP A 204 -5.08 1.72 11.18
CA TRP A 204 -6.44 2.23 11.26
C TRP A 204 -7.04 2.53 9.90
N ARG A 205 -6.23 3.15 9.02
CA ARG A 205 -6.63 3.55 7.67
C ARG A 205 -5.46 3.42 6.72
N LEU A 206 -5.78 3.15 5.47
CA LEU A 206 -4.83 3.17 4.35
C LEU A 206 -5.39 3.99 3.21
N ARG A 207 -4.50 4.67 2.49
CA ARG A 207 -4.78 5.26 1.19
C ARG A 207 -3.58 5.03 0.28
N ASN A 208 -3.86 4.45 -0.87
CA ASN A 208 -2.89 4.24 -1.94
C ASN A 208 -3.24 5.11 -3.13
N MET A 209 -2.28 5.85 -3.64
CA MET A 209 -2.40 6.66 -4.84
C MET A 209 -1.39 6.13 -5.85
N VAL A 210 -1.89 5.74 -7.03
CA VAL A 210 -1.09 5.17 -8.10
C VAL A 210 -1.10 6.10 -9.29
N ARG A 211 0.07 6.39 -9.85
CA ARG A 211 0.25 7.09 -11.10
C ARG A 211 0.95 6.17 -12.08
N LEU A 212 0.40 6.06 -13.27
CA LEU A 212 0.96 5.27 -14.37
C LEU A 212 1.21 6.17 -15.57
N GLU A 213 2.37 6.00 -16.22
CA GLU A 213 2.66 6.68 -17.47
C GLU A 213 3.38 5.74 -18.44
N GLU A 214 2.75 5.51 -19.61
CA GLU A 214 3.35 4.76 -20.70
C GLU A 214 4.22 5.70 -21.54
N ARG A 215 5.53 5.52 -21.46
CA ARG A 215 6.55 6.21 -22.28
C ARG A 215 7.88 5.47 -22.21
N ASP A 216 8.85 5.89 -23.00
CA ASP A 216 10.22 5.34 -23.02
C ASP A 216 10.25 3.82 -23.30
N GLY A 217 9.25 3.26 -24.00
CA GLY A 217 9.16 1.84 -24.32
C GLY A 217 8.73 0.96 -23.15
N GLY A 218 7.98 1.49 -22.19
CA GLY A 218 7.42 0.78 -21.05
C GLY A 218 6.47 1.63 -20.24
N VAL A 219 6.19 1.21 -19.00
CA VAL A 219 5.30 1.94 -18.07
C VAL A 219 6.04 2.28 -16.79
N TYR A 220 6.03 3.55 -16.42
CA TYR A 220 6.39 4.00 -15.09
C TYR A 220 5.20 3.78 -14.14
N VAL A 221 5.48 3.18 -13.00
CA VAL A 221 4.50 2.90 -11.95
C VAL A 221 4.95 3.60 -10.70
N GLU A 222 4.16 4.54 -10.20
CA GLU A 222 4.38 5.20 -8.91
C GLU A 222 3.28 4.85 -7.93
N LEU A 223 3.68 4.56 -6.71
CA LEU A 223 2.81 4.28 -5.58
C LEU A 223 3.15 5.23 -4.42
N GLU A 224 2.21 6.08 -4.05
CA GLU A 224 2.24 6.82 -2.79
C GLU A 224 1.31 6.12 -1.80
N ALA A 225 1.89 5.58 -0.73
CA ALA A 225 1.19 4.79 0.27
C ALA A 225 1.12 5.53 1.60
N LEU A 226 -0.09 5.87 2.01
CA LEU A 226 -0.38 6.52 3.28
C LEU A 226 -1.02 5.52 4.24
N ALA A 227 -0.52 5.50 5.48
CA ALA A 227 -1.07 4.68 6.55
C ALA A 227 -1.26 5.49 7.83
N LEU A 228 -2.43 5.35 8.45
CA LEU A 228 -2.69 5.83 9.80
C LEU A 228 -2.56 4.66 10.77
N THR A 229 -1.69 4.81 11.76
CA THR A 229 -1.45 3.82 12.81
C THR A 229 -1.68 4.42 14.19
N ARG A 230 -1.74 3.57 15.21
CA ARG A 230 -1.74 3.99 16.62
C ARG A 230 -0.48 4.79 16.95
N ASP A 231 -0.59 5.72 17.88
CA ASP A 231 0.57 6.39 18.46
C ASP A 231 1.44 5.42 19.27
N ILE A 232 2.74 5.65 19.20
CA ILE A 232 3.75 4.90 19.96
C ILE A 232 4.13 5.74 21.18
N PRO A 233 4.07 5.19 22.42
CA PRO A 233 4.56 5.87 23.60
C PRO A 233 5.96 6.46 23.36
N SER A 234 6.17 7.71 23.75
CA SER A 234 7.42 8.44 23.50
C SER A 234 8.67 7.70 24.00
N SER A 235 8.54 6.98 25.12
CA SER A 235 9.59 6.14 25.71
C SER A 235 10.02 4.95 24.84
N LEU A 236 9.15 4.47 23.95
CA LEU A 236 9.40 3.32 23.06
C LEU A 236 9.68 3.76 21.61
N ARG A 237 9.44 5.02 21.28
CA ARG A 237 9.51 5.51 19.90
C ARG A 237 10.90 5.29 19.27
N TRP A 238 11.96 5.54 20.01
CA TRP A 238 13.33 5.35 19.51
C TRP A 238 13.65 3.90 19.11
N LEU A 239 12.99 2.92 19.76
CA LEU A 239 13.18 1.49 19.48
C LEU A 239 12.25 0.99 18.38
N VAL A 240 11.01 1.46 18.36
CA VAL A 240 9.94 0.92 17.50
C VAL A 240 9.91 1.61 16.14
N SER A 241 10.17 2.94 16.06
CA SER A 241 10.10 3.68 14.80
C SER A 241 10.99 3.12 13.70
N PRO A 242 12.26 2.74 13.93
CA PRO A 242 13.10 2.18 12.87
C PRO A 242 12.56 0.87 12.30
N VAL A 243 11.90 0.06 13.12
CA VAL A 243 11.27 -1.20 12.68
C VAL A 243 10.06 -0.91 11.79
N ILE A 244 9.22 0.04 12.20
CA ILE A 244 8.04 0.44 11.40
C ILE A 244 8.47 1.07 10.08
N ASP A 245 9.45 1.95 10.08
CA ASP A 245 9.96 2.59 8.86
C ASP A 245 10.52 1.54 7.89
N ARG A 246 11.24 0.55 8.40
CA ARG A 246 11.74 -0.57 7.59
C ARG A 246 10.59 -1.41 7.01
N LEU A 247 9.57 -1.72 7.82
CA LEU A 247 8.39 -2.48 7.37
C LEU A 247 7.60 -1.69 6.32
N SER A 248 7.37 -0.41 6.52
CA SER A 248 6.66 0.46 5.57
C SER A 248 7.43 0.55 4.25
N ARG A 249 8.74 0.79 4.30
CA ARG A 249 9.60 0.82 3.12
C ARG A 249 9.57 -0.51 2.36
N SER A 250 9.72 -1.65 3.07
CA SER A 250 9.70 -2.97 2.44
C SER A 250 8.35 -3.27 1.81
N SER A 251 7.25 -2.83 2.42
CA SER A 251 5.90 -3.03 1.90
C SER A 251 5.71 -2.37 0.53
N VAL A 252 6.12 -1.10 0.38
CA VAL A 252 6.06 -0.39 -0.91
C VAL A 252 7.00 -1.04 -1.93
N LEU A 253 8.23 -1.39 -1.54
CA LEU A 253 9.20 -2.05 -2.41
C LEU A 253 8.68 -3.38 -2.94
N ASP A 254 8.12 -4.22 -2.06
CA ASP A 254 7.60 -5.53 -2.41
C ASP A 254 6.35 -5.42 -3.30
N THR A 255 5.45 -4.48 -3.02
CA THR A 255 4.29 -4.20 -3.87
C THR A 255 4.74 -3.86 -5.30
N LEU A 256 5.68 -2.93 -5.48
CA LEU A 256 6.17 -2.55 -6.81
C LEU A 256 6.90 -3.70 -7.53
N ARG A 257 7.68 -4.50 -6.78
CA ARG A 257 8.36 -5.69 -7.34
C ARG A 257 7.34 -6.73 -7.82
N GLN A 258 6.35 -7.01 -7.00
CA GLN A 258 5.30 -8.00 -7.30
C GLN A 258 4.39 -7.52 -8.43
N THR A 259 4.06 -6.22 -8.49
CA THR A 259 3.35 -5.63 -9.64
C THR A 259 4.12 -5.86 -10.95
N ARG A 260 5.44 -5.60 -10.95
CA ARG A 260 6.29 -5.86 -12.12
C ARG A 260 6.25 -7.34 -12.54
N GLN A 261 6.29 -8.25 -11.58
CA GLN A 261 6.21 -9.70 -11.84
C GLN A 261 4.84 -10.09 -12.39
N ALA A 262 3.74 -9.59 -11.79
CA ALA A 262 2.39 -9.88 -12.22
C ALA A 262 2.13 -9.42 -13.65
N VAL A 263 2.58 -8.21 -14.03
CA VAL A 263 2.48 -7.71 -15.42
C VAL A 263 3.25 -8.62 -16.39
N GLY A 264 4.43 -9.09 -16.02
CA GLY A 264 5.20 -10.03 -16.86
C GLY A 264 4.49 -11.37 -17.07
N PHE A 265 3.73 -11.85 -16.11
CA PHE A 265 2.93 -13.08 -16.24
C PHE A 265 1.67 -12.87 -17.10
N GLU A 266 0.97 -11.74 -16.93
CA GLU A 266 -0.27 -11.46 -17.65
C GLU A 266 -0.04 -11.20 -19.16
N THR A 267 1.08 -10.62 -19.53
CA THR A 267 1.47 -10.50 -20.95
C THR A 267 1.73 -11.84 -21.63
N SER A 268 2.00 -12.90 -20.84
CA SER A 268 2.27 -14.26 -21.31
C SER A 268 1.03 -15.18 -21.29
N SER A 269 -0.02 -14.81 -20.56
CA SER A 269 -1.25 -15.59 -20.41
C SER A 269 -2.44 -14.86 -21.01
N ALA A 270 -3.10 -15.44 -22.02
CA ALA A 270 -4.32 -14.92 -22.61
C ALA A 270 -5.46 -14.89 -21.56
N GLY A 271 -5.82 -13.73 -21.19
CA GLY A 271 -6.49 -13.19 -20.10
C GLY A 271 -7.92 -13.51 -19.74
N ARG A 272 -8.25 -13.11 -18.51
CA ARG A 272 -9.60 -13.00 -17.96
C ARG A 272 -10.00 -11.54 -17.85
N GLU A 273 -11.31 -11.26 -17.84
CA GLU A 273 -11.85 -9.92 -17.67
C GLU A 273 -11.53 -9.43 -16.24
N ALA A 274 -10.74 -8.37 -16.17
CA ALA A 274 -10.58 -7.54 -14.97
C ALA A 274 -11.73 -6.54 -14.89
N CYS A 275 -12.04 -6.02 -13.70
CA CYS A 275 -13.13 -5.08 -13.49
C CYS A 275 -13.13 -3.93 -14.52
N GLY A 276 -14.10 -3.91 -15.39
CA GLY A 276 -14.52 -2.72 -16.15
C GLY A 276 -13.68 -2.31 -17.37
N TYR A 277 -12.62 -3.04 -17.78
CA TYR A 277 -11.84 -2.70 -18.97
C TYR A 277 -11.90 -3.80 -20.04
N PRO A 278 -12.58 -3.55 -21.19
CA PRO A 278 -12.53 -4.46 -22.34
C PRO A 278 -11.08 -4.51 -22.86
N ARG A 279 -10.53 -5.72 -22.98
CA ARG A 279 -9.27 -5.91 -23.71
C ARG A 279 -9.47 -5.56 -25.17
N ARG A 280 -8.60 -4.71 -25.73
CA ARG A 280 -8.52 -4.52 -27.17
C ARG A 280 -8.13 -5.85 -27.83
N GLY A 281 -9.10 -6.51 -28.43
CA GLY A 281 -8.92 -7.77 -29.17
C GLY A 281 -10.18 -8.23 -29.89
N ALA A 282 -11.32 -7.54 -29.74
CA ALA A 282 -12.60 -7.91 -30.36
C ALA A 282 -13.05 -6.96 -31.50
N GLU A 283 -12.18 -6.08 -32.00
CA GLU A 283 -12.45 -5.31 -33.22
C GLU A 283 -11.67 -5.91 -34.37
N GLY A 284 -12.31 -6.77 -35.15
CA GLY A 284 -11.75 -7.21 -36.43
C GLY A 284 -12.19 -8.59 -36.90
N SER A 285 -13.48 -8.86 -36.95
CA SER A 285 -14.02 -9.76 -38.00
C SER A 285 -15.53 -9.58 -38.10
N GLY A 286 -15.89 -8.49 -38.77
CA GLY A 286 -17.25 -8.21 -39.19
C GLY A 286 -17.22 -7.56 -40.53
N LEU A 287 -17.17 -8.37 -41.58
CA LEU A 287 -17.73 -8.18 -42.93
C LEU A 287 -18.15 -9.53 -43.43
#